data_265efebef57ba01d982f656e485f1fc4
#
_entry.id   265efebef57ba01d982f656e485f1fc4
#
_cell.length_a   1.000
_cell.length_b   1.000
_cell.length_c   1.000
_cell.angle_alpha   90.00
_cell.angle_beta   90.00
_cell.angle_gamma   90.00
#
_symmetry.space_group_name_H-M   'P 1'
#
loop_
_entity.id
_entity.type
_entity.pdbx_description
1 polymer ?
#
loop_
_entity_poly.entity_id
_entity_poly.type
_entity_poly.pdbx_seq_one_letter_code
_entity_poly.pdbx_strand_id
1 'polypeptide(L)'
;LQIGDFVSIVDGSVTHGPDARIVIEAKSAAVSVKKLCDELDAAMANRNAVVGIGVLANPKSGSRPIALYGPARIVVNLPAFGDPSGDIEYHRTLLELAYSAARVQAAALIQATPAESLDPTLIGEHVGRIDAAVRRFSELKRNFTAIESAVRQARHTAESVRGEIDELAGELRETLDRHALRLASPSA
;
A
#
# COMPACT_ATOMS: atom_id res chain seq x y z
N LEU A 1 9.44 18.01 25.79
CA LEU A 1 9.61 17.21 24.58
C LEU A 1 8.22 16.99 23.96
N GLN A 2 8.00 17.43 22.74
CA GLN A 2 6.76 17.10 22.02
C GLN A 2 6.90 15.65 21.52
N ILE A 3 6.07 14.75 22.05
CA ILE A 3 5.95 13.38 21.62
C ILE A 3 4.61 13.26 20.89
N GLY A 4 4.60 12.69 19.71
CA GLY A 4 3.46 12.58 18.81
C GLY A 4 3.55 13.59 17.67
N ASP A 5 3.55 13.07 16.43
CA ASP A 5 3.72 13.90 15.24
C ASP A 5 2.49 14.75 14.93
N PHE A 6 1.29 14.17 15.14
CA PHE A 6 0.01 14.83 14.87
C PHE A 6 -1.01 14.52 15.96
N VAL A 7 -1.93 15.47 16.18
CA VAL A 7 -3.11 15.27 17.02
C VAL A 7 -4.33 15.68 16.21
N SER A 8 -5.30 14.77 16.10
CA SER A 8 -6.61 15.04 15.55
C SER A 8 -7.63 15.16 16.67
N ILE A 9 -8.53 16.14 16.56
CA ILE A 9 -9.65 16.32 17.48
C ILE A 9 -10.91 15.87 16.78
N VAL A 10 -11.61 14.91 17.37
CA VAL A 10 -12.93 14.47 16.90
C VAL A 10 -13.96 15.22 17.75
N ASP A 11 -14.78 16.03 17.08
CA ASP A 11 -15.82 16.85 17.70
C ASP A 11 -16.80 15.98 18.52
N GLY A 12 -17.17 16.47 19.68
CA GLY A 12 -18.10 15.81 20.60
C GLY A 12 -19.48 15.55 20.01
N SER A 13 -19.89 16.30 18.99
CA SER A 13 -21.12 16.04 18.25
C SER A 13 -21.08 14.70 17.49
N VAL A 14 -19.89 14.26 17.07
CA VAL A 14 -19.67 12.96 16.39
C VAL A 14 -19.58 11.83 17.39
N THR A 15 -19.01 12.08 18.58
CA THR A 15 -18.81 11.07 19.62
C THR A 15 -20.02 10.95 20.56
N HIS A 16 -21.02 11.82 20.43
CA HIS A 16 -22.13 11.98 21.38
C HIS A 16 -21.64 12.18 22.81
N GLY A 17 -20.50 12.85 22.99
CA GLY A 17 -19.82 13.06 24.27
C GLY A 17 -18.83 14.22 24.20
N PRO A 18 -17.81 14.27 25.06
CA PRO A 18 -16.75 15.25 24.96
C PRO A 18 -15.89 15.04 23.71
N ASP A 19 -15.16 16.08 23.30
CA ASP A 19 -14.20 15.99 22.21
C ASP A 19 -13.17 14.89 22.49
N ALA A 20 -12.92 14.07 21.47
CA ALA A 20 -11.92 13.01 21.52
C ALA A 20 -10.63 13.45 20.84
N ARG A 21 -9.50 13.11 21.41
CA ARG A 21 -8.20 13.31 20.77
C ARG A 21 -7.64 11.97 20.28
N ILE A 22 -7.15 11.97 19.06
CA ILE A 22 -6.42 10.86 18.44
C ILE A 22 -5.01 11.36 18.17
N VAL A 23 -4.01 10.67 18.70
CA VAL A 23 -2.60 10.96 18.39
C VAL A 23 -2.12 10.05 17.26
N ILE A 24 -1.32 10.60 16.36
CA ILE A 24 -0.69 9.86 15.26
C ILE A 24 0.81 10.00 15.39
N GLU A 25 1.52 8.87 15.38
CA GLU A 25 2.98 8.78 15.47
C GLU A 25 3.51 8.05 14.24
N ALA A 26 4.35 8.69 13.42
CA ALA A 26 4.92 8.11 12.22
C ALA A 26 6.40 7.77 12.41
N LYS A 27 6.83 6.62 11.90
CA LYS A 27 8.21 6.14 11.94
C LYS A 27 8.69 5.74 10.57
N SER A 28 9.74 6.41 10.11
CA SER A 28 10.45 6.04 8.87
C SER A 28 11.52 4.96 9.12
N ALA A 29 12.07 4.90 10.33
CA ALA A 29 13.03 3.87 10.72
C ALA A 29 12.32 2.57 11.12
N ALA A 30 12.99 1.44 10.93
CA ALA A 30 12.50 0.15 11.41
C ALA A 30 12.49 0.12 12.94
N VAL A 31 11.30 0.10 13.52
CA VAL A 31 11.08 -0.06 14.97
C VAL A 31 10.25 -1.30 15.24
N SER A 32 10.40 -1.88 16.41
CA SER A 32 9.53 -2.98 16.82
C SER A 32 8.13 -2.44 17.15
N VAL A 33 7.10 -3.27 16.90
CA VAL A 33 5.72 -2.91 17.25
C VAL A 33 5.58 -2.61 18.75
N LYS A 34 6.30 -3.35 19.61
CA LYS A 34 6.31 -3.11 21.05
C LYS A 34 6.78 -1.68 21.35
N LYS A 35 7.94 -1.29 20.79
CA LYS A 35 8.49 0.06 21.00
C LYS A 35 7.54 1.14 20.48
N LEU A 36 6.92 0.92 19.30
CA LEU A 36 5.93 1.85 18.77
C LEU A 36 4.71 1.97 19.71
N CYS A 37 4.22 0.87 20.28
CA CYS A 37 3.12 0.91 21.23
C CYS A 37 3.49 1.65 22.52
N ASP A 38 4.70 1.46 23.04
CA ASP A 38 5.20 2.17 24.21
C ASP A 38 5.29 3.69 23.93
N GLU A 39 5.73 4.09 22.75
CA GLU A 39 5.78 5.48 22.30
C GLU A 39 4.38 6.07 22.11
N LEU A 40 3.44 5.30 21.56
CA LEU A 40 2.03 5.71 21.45
C LEU A 40 1.39 5.93 22.82
N ASP A 41 1.63 5.06 23.79
CA ASP A 41 1.11 5.23 25.15
C ASP A 41 1.63 6.52 25.77
N ALA A 42 2.92 6.82 25.62
CA ALA A 42 3.51 8.06 26.08
C ALA A 42 2.92 9.29 25.35
N ALA A 43 2.71 9.20 24.03
CA ALA A 43 2.12 10.27 23.24
C ALA A 43 0.65 10.51 23.62
N MET A 44 -0.13 9.44 23.82
CA MET A 44 -1.53 9.52 24.26
C MET A 44 -1.63 10.19 25.61
N ALA A 45 -0.80 9.78 26.58
CA ALA A 45 -0.77 10.39 27.91
C ALA A 45 -0.39 11.89 27.85
N ASN A 46 0.65 12.23 27.06
CA ASN A 46 1.13 13.61 26.91
C ASN A 46 0.11 14.54 26.23
N ARG A 47 -0.72 14.01 25.33
CA ARG A 47 -1.70 14.79 24.55
C ARG A 47 -3.12 14.65 25.07
N ASN A 48 -3.32 13.89 26.14
CA ASN A 48 -4.65 13.52 26.65
C ASN A 48 -5.52 12.95 25.52
N ALA A 49 -4.93 12.02 24.73
CA ALA A 49 -5.59 11.36 23.64
C ALA A 49 -6.15 10.00 24.09
N VAL A 50 -7.29 9.61 23.55
CA VAL A 50 -7.97 8.35 23.90
C VAL A 50 -7.58 7.20 22.98
N VAL A 51 -7.08 7.52 21.76
CA VAL A 51 -6.62 6.53 20.78
C VAL A 51 -5.32 6.99 20.14
N GLY A 52 -4.42 6.05 19.87
CA GLY A 52 -3.17 6.27 19.15
C GLY A 52 -3.12 5.47 17.84
N ILE A 53 -2.65 6.12 16.76
CA ILE A 53 -2.34 5.49 15.47
C ILE A 53 -0.83 5.54 15.27
N GLY A 54 -0.19 4.38 15.19
CA GLY A 54 1.21 4.25 14.83
C GLY A 54 1.37 3.92 13.35
N VAL A 55 2.18 4.67 12.63
CA VAL A 55 2.44 4.46 11.20
C VAL A 55 3.89 4.03 11.01
N LEU A 56 4.11 2.86 10.41
CA LEU A 56 5.42 2.33 10.05
C LEU A 56 5.63 2.37 8.55
N ALA A 57 6.61 3.15 8.08
CA ALA A 57 6.94 3.24 6.66
C ALA A 57 7.81 2.06 6.15
N ASN A 58 8.47 1.34 7.05
CA ASN A 58 9.29 0.18 6.73
C ASN A 58 8.93 -1.00 7.65
N PRO A 59 7.76 -1.61 7.49
CA PRO A 59 7.34 -2.74 8.29
C PRO A 59 8.17 -3.99 7.95
N LYS A 60 8.23 -4.93 8.89
CA LYS A 60 8.79 -6.26 8.59
C LYS A 60 7.96 -6.95 7.52
N SER A 61 8.63 -7.73 6.66
CA SER A 61 7.95 -8.54 5.65
C SER A 61 6.87 -9.43 6.31
N GLY A 62 5.70 -9.48 5.68
CA GLY A 62 4.55 -10.25 6.20
C GLY A 62 3.75 -9.55 7.30
N SER A 63 4.07 -8.31 7.68
CA SER A 63 3.26 -7.54 8.61
C SER A 63 1.87 -7.29 8.04
N ARG A 64 0.84 -7.31 8.90
CA ARG A 64 -0.52 -6.94 8.50
C ARG A 64 -0.58 -5.46 8.18
N PRO A 65 -1.25 -5.03 7.07
CA PRO A 65 -1.38 -3.62 6.73
C PRO A 65 -1.96 -2.76 7.84
N ILE A 66 -2.97 -3.27 8.56
CA ILE A 66 -3.54 -2.64 9.74
C ILE A 66 -3.66 -3.70 10.83
N ALA A 67 -3.30 -3.34 12.06
CA ALA A 67 -3.42 -4.21 13.22
C ALA A 67 -3.86 -3.41 14.46
N LEU A 68 -4.70 -4.03 15.30
CA LEU A 68 -5.13 -3.48 16.58
C LEU A 68 -4.29 -4.07 17.70
N TYR A 69 -3.83 -3.22 18.61
CA TYR A 69 -3.07 -3.59 19.80
C TYR A 69 -3.77 -3.05 21.05
N GLY A 70 -4.66 -3.88 21.60
CA GLY A 70 -5.56 -3.47 22.67
C GLY A 70 -6.66 -2.50 22.18
N PRO A 71 -7.41 -1.89 23.10
CA PRO A 71 -8.58 -1.09 22.74
C PRO A 71 -8.26 0.30 22.18
N ALA A 72 -7.03 0.79 22.35
CA ALA A 72 -6.70 2.20 22.07
C ALA A 72 -5.56 2.38 21.06
N ARG A 73 -4.99 1.31 20.48
CA ARG A 73 -3.81 1.41 19.60
C ARG A 73 -4.06 0.74 18.26
N ILE A 74 -3.82 1.49 17.20
CA ILE A 74 -3.90 1.00 15.82
C ILE A 74 -2.51 1.15 15.20
N VAL A 75 -1.99 0.11 14.56
CA VAL A 75 -0.73 0.17 13.82
C VAL A 75 -1.01 -0.01 12.34
N VAL A 76 -0.54 0.93 11.55
CA VAL A 76 -0.58 0.92 10.07
C VAL A 76 0.81 0.62 9.57
N ASN A 77 0.93 -0.42 8.77
CA ASN A 77 2.16 -0.82 8.13
C ASN A 77 2.10 -0.43 6.65
N LEU A 78 2.82 0.63 6.27
CA LEU A 78 2.90 1.08 4.89
C LEU A 78 4.05 0.35 4.19
N PRO A 79 3.85 -0.26 3.00
CA PRO A 79 4.93 -0.82 2.21
C PRO A 79 5.90 0.28 1.78
N ALA A 80 7.18 -0.07 1.56
CA ALA A 80 8.21 0.88 1.18
C ALA A 80 7.87 1.60 -0.14
N PHE A 81 8.21 2.89 -0.23
CA PHE A 81 8.14 3.63 -1.47
C PHE A 81 9.06 2.97 -2.51
N GLY A 82 8.52 2.62 -3.68
CA GLY A 82 9.26 1.90 -4.73
C GLY A 82 8.92 0.40 -4.82
N ASP A 83 8.23 -0.16 -3.84
CA ASP A 83 7.52 -1.41 -4.01
C ASP A 83 6.33 -1.17 -4.97
N PRO A 84 6.05 -2.06 -5.95
CA PRO A 84 4.86 -1.97 -6.80
C PRO A 84 3.53 -1.88 -6.03
N SER A 85 3.52 -2.33 -4.76
CA SER A 85 2.40 -2.16 -3.83
C SER A 85 2.39 -0.80 -3.11
N GLY A 86 3.43 0.00 -3.25
CA GLY A 86 3.62 1.30 -2.59
C GLY A 86 2.97 2.48 -3.32
N ASP A 87 1.78 2.28 -3.86
CA ASP A 87 0.97 3.34 -4.46
C ASP A 87 0.48 4.32 -3.38
N ILE A 88 0.59 5.59 -3.67
CA ILE A 88 0.10 6.68 -2.81
C ILE A 88 -1.39 6.50 -2.45
N GLU A 89 -2.23 6.06 -3.40
CA GLU A 89 -3.65 5.80 -3.17
C GLU A 89 -3.89 4.64 -2.20
N TYR A 90 -3.05 3.61 -2.25
CA TYR A 90 -3.10 2.51 -1.29
C TYR A 90 -2.73 2.97 0.13
N HIS A 91 -1.66 3.75 0.27
CA HIS A 91 -1.27 4.32 1.56
C HIS A 91 -2.35 5.23 2.13
N ARG A 92 -2.93 6.08 1.29
CA ARG A 92 -4.05 6.94 1.66
C ARG A 92 -5.24 6.13 2.16
N THR A 93 -5.65 5.09 1.44
CA THR A 93 -6.76 4.21 1.82
C THR A 93 -6.51 3.55 3.18
N LEU A 94 -5.28 3.06 3.43
CA LEU A 94 -4.93 2.46 4.72
C LEU A 94 -5.03 3.47 5.87
N LEU A 95 -4.54 4.69 5.66
CA LEU A 95 -4.59 5.75 6.67
C LEU A 95 -6.04 6.20 6.94
N GLU A 96 -6.86 6.36 5.91
CA GLU A 96 -8.28 6.70 6.04
C GLU A 96 -9.06 5.62 6.80
N LEU A 97 -8.78 4.33 6.52
CA LEU A 97 -9.39 3.22 7.25
C LEU A 97 -8.94 3.19 8.72
N ALA A 98 -7.66 3.37 8.98
CA ALA A 98 -7.12 3.42 10.35
C ALA A 98 -7.71 4.60 11.14
N TYR A 99 -7.81 5.77 10.50
CA TYR A 99 -8.42 6.94 11.12
C TYR A 99 -9.92 6.74 11.40
N SER A 100 -10.65 6.14 10.46
CA SER A 100 -12.07 5.81 10.66
C SER A 100 -12.25 4.81 11.81
N ALA A 101 -11.42 3.79 11.89
CA ALA A 101 -11.41 2.85 13.01
C ALA A 101 -11.08 3.55 14.35
N ALA A 102 -10.11 4.45 14.34
CA ALA A 102 -9.73 5.24 15.54
C ALA A 102 -10.89 6.12 16.04
N ARG A 103 -11.64 6.74 15.12
CA ARG A 103 -12.83 7.53 15.49
C ARG A 103 -13.91 6.68 16.17
N VAL A 104 -14.19 5.50 15.62
CA VAL A 104 -15.15 4.55 16.21
C VAL A 104 -14.69 4.09 17.59
N GLN A 105 -13.40 3.73 17.72
CA GLN A 105 -12.84 3.36 19.02
C GLN A 105 -12.87 4.51 20.03
N ALA A 106 -12.52 5.73 19.59
CA ALA A 106 -12.57 6.91 20.45
C ALA A 106 -13.99 7.16 20.96
N ALA A 107 -14.99 7.07 20.09
CA ALA A 107 -16.39 7.20 20.47
C ALA A 107 -16.79 6.10 21.49
N ALA A 108 -16.40 4.85 21.24
CA ALA A 108 -16.68 3.74 22.14
C ALA A 108 -16.03 3.91 23.52
N LEU A 109 -14.75 4.38 23.56
CA LEU A 109 -14.03 4.60 24.82
C LEU A 109 -14.58 5.78 25.63
N ILE A 110 -15.12 6.81 24.97
CA ILE A 110 -15.73 7.97 25.63
C ILE A 110 -17.13 7.63 26.14
N GLN A 111 -17.90 6.88 25.34
CA GLN A 111 -19.26 6.47 25.69
C GLN A 111 -19.30 5.32 26.70
N ALA A 112 -18.16 4.74 27.08
CA ALA A 112 -18.09 3.56 27.95
C ALA A 112 -18.79 3.77 29.30
N THR A 113 -20.09 3.87 29.24
CA THR A 113 -20.97 3.32 30.27
C THR A 113 -20.92 1.79 30.12
N PRO A 114 -20.88 1.02 31.21
CA PRO A 114 -20.62 -0.42 31.20
C PRO A 114 -21.58 -1.30 30.40
N ALA A 115 -22.62 -0.73 29.80
CA ALA A 115 -23.72 -1.46 29.17
C ALA A 115 -23.71 -1.56 27.65
N GLU A 116 -22.91 -0.76 26.93
CA GLU A 116 -22.91 -0.74 25.44
C GLU A 116 -21.49 -0.61 24.85
N SER A 117 -20.52 -1.31 25.41
CA SER A 117 -19.23 -1.40 24.74
C SER A 117 -19.42 -2.10 23.41
N LEU A 118 -19.07 -1.43 22.31
CA LEU A 118 -18.88 -2.08 21.01
C LEU A 118 -18.04 -3.34 21.26
N ASP A 119 -18.58 -4.49 20.88
CA ASP A 119 -17.90 -5.77 21.07
C ASP A 119 -16.52 -5.71 20.36
N PRO A 120 -15.40 -5.74 21.10
CA PRO A 120 -14.08 -5.69 20.50
C PRO A 120 -13.85 -6.82 19.50
N THR A 121 -14.55 -7.95 19.67
CA THR A 121 -14.52 -9.10 18.77
C THR A 121 -15.12 -8.75 17.42
N LEU A 122 -16.25 -8.06 17.40
CA LEU A 122 -16.92 -7.64 16.18
C LEU A 122 -16.07 -6.63 15.39
N ILE A 123 -15.46 -5.67 16.08
CA ILE A 123 -14.51 -4.73 15.46
C ILE A 123 -13.32 -5.50 14.89
N GLY A 124 -12.76 -6.44 15.65
CA GLY A 124 -11.65 -7.30 15.23
C GLY A 124 -12.00 -8.13 13.98
N GLU A 125 -13.20 -8.67 13.91
CA GLU A 125 -13.69 -9.40 12.73
C GLU A 125 -13.81 -8.50 11.50
N HIS A 126 -14.39 -7.30 11.64
CA HIS A 126 -14.50 -6.36 10.52
C HIS A 126 -13.13 -5.88 10.04
N VAL A 127 -12.22 -5.55 10.93
CA VAL A 127 -10.83 -5.21 10.58
C VAL A 127 -10.14 -6.40 9.90
N GLY A 128 -10.35 -7.63 10.37
CA GLY A 128 -9.84 -8.84 9.73
C GLY A 128 -10.37 -9.04 8.30
N ARG A 129 -11.63 -8.73 8.05
CA ARG A 129 -12.24 -8.79 6.70
C ARG A 129 -11.67 -7.70 5.78
N ILE A 130 -11.45 -6.50 6.29
CA ILE A 130 -10.80 -5.41 5.56
C ILE A 130 -9.35 -5.80 5.21
N ASP A 131 -8.60 -6.34 6.17
CA ASP A 131 -7.22 -6.83 5.95
C ASP A 131 -7.18 -7.90 4.85
N ALA A 132 -8.10 -8.86 4.87
CA ALA A 132 -8.20 -9.89 3.84
C ALA A 132 -8.54 -9.30 2.45
N ALA A 133 -9.42 -8.31 2.37
CA ALA A 133 -9.75 -7.63 1.12
C ALA A 133 -8.56 -6.85 0.57
N VAL A 134 -7.84 -6.13 1.42
CA VAL A 134 -6.63 -5.37 1.08
C VAL A 134 -5.53 -6.29 0.56
N ARG A 135 -5.33 -7.46 1.17
CA ARG A 135 -4.36 -8.46 0.66
C ARG A 135 -4.72 -8.95 -0.74
N ARG A 136 -5.99 -9.28 -0.99
CA ARG A 136 -6.47 -9.68 -2.33
C ARG A 136 -6.23 -8.59 -3.36
N PHE A 137 -6.48 -7.33 -2.99
CA PHE A 137 -6.22 -6.20 -3.87
C PHE A 137 -4.72 -6.05 -4.19
N SER A 138 -3.84 -6.24 -3.20
CA SER A 138 -2.39 -6.23 -3.40
C SER A 138 -1.90 -7.38 -4.30
N GLU A 139 -2.52 -8.57 -4.19
CA GLU A 139 -2.24 -9.70 -5.09
C GLU A 139 -2.69 -9.41 -6.52
N LEU A 140 -3.88 -8.85 -6.70
CA LEU A 140 -4.38 -8.41 -8.01
C LEU A 140 -3.42 -7.40 -8.64
N LYS A 141 -2.98 -6.38 -7.89
CA LYS A 141 -2.04 -5.38 -8.39
C LYS A 141 -0.71 -6.00 -8.82
N ARG A 142 -0.14 -6.94 -8.05
CA ARG A 142 1.06 -7.68 -8.46
C ARG A 142 0.86 -8.45 -9.77
N ASN A 143 -0.30 -9.09 -9.92
CA ASN A 143 -0.64 -9.80 -11.14
C ASN A 143 -0.75 -8.86 -12.34
N PHE A 144 -1.36 -7.69 -12.19
CA PHE A 144 -1.41 -6.67 -13.25
C PHE A 144 -0.02 -6.19 -13.64
N THR A 145 0.86 -5.90 -12.67
CA THR A 145 2.25 -5.50 -12.95
C THR A 145 3.02 -6.59 -13.69
N ALA A 146 2.81 -7.87 -13.34
CA ALA A 146 3.40 -8.99 -14.05
C ALA A 146 2.89 -9.10 -15.49
N ILE A 147 1.59 -8.91 -15.72
CA ILE A 147 0.97 -8.89 -17.05
C ILE A 147 1.54 -7.74 -17.89
N GLU A 148 1.62 -6.53 -17.33
CA GLU A 148 2.20 -5.36 -18.03
C GLU A 148 3.66 -5.60 -18.42
N SER A 149 4.44 -6.24 -17.54
CA SER A 149 5.82 -6.62 -17.85
C SER A 149 5.90 -7.64 -18.97
N ALA A 150 5.06 -8.69 -18.93
CA ALA A 150 4.98 -9.72 -19.98
C ALA A 150 4.56 -9.11 -21.33
N VAL A 151 3.59 -8.19 -21.34
CA VAL A 151 3.16 -7.48 -22.55
C VAL A 151 4.29 -6.62 -23.13
N ARG A 152 5.04 -5.92 -22.30
CA ARG A 152 6.22 -5.13 -22.76
C ARG A 152 7.28 -6.03 -23.37
N GLN A 153 7.57 -7.16 -22.73
CA GLN A 153 8.53 -8.13 -23.26
C GLN A 153 8.07 -8.75 -24.58
N ALA A 154 6.79 -9.11 -24.70
CA ALA A 154 6.24 -9.62 -25.94
C ALA A 154 6.31 -8.60 -27.09
N ARG A 155 6.04 -7.32 -26.82
CA ARG A 155 6.21 -6.24 -27.81
C ARG A 155 7.66 -6.11 -28.26
N HIS A 156 8.60 -6.11 -27.33
CA HIS A 156 10.02 -6.03 -27.67
C HIS A 156 10.47 -7.22 -28.51
N THR A 157 10.03 -8.44 -28.18
CA THR A 157 10.30 -9.63 -28.99
C THR A 157 9.70 -9.50 -30.40
N ALA A 158 8.48 -9.02 -30.52
CA ALA A 158 7.84 -8.81 -31.83
C ALA A 158 8.58 -7.75 -32.66
N GLU A 159 9.06 -6.69 -32.07
CA GLU A 159 9.88 -5.67 -32.75
C GLU A 159 11.23 -6.24 -33.22
N SER A 160 11.89 -7.06 -32.39
CA SER A 160 13.13 -7.76 -32.76
C SER A 160 12.92 -8.69 -33.96
N VAL A 161 11.90 -9.53 -33.87
CA VAL A 161 11.55 -10.47 -35.00
C VAL A 161 11.22 -9.71 -36.29
N ARG A 162 10.51 -8.57 -36.17
CA ARG A 162 10.24 -7.73 -37.34
C ARG A 162 11.54 -7.16 -37.93
N GLY A 163 12.47 -6.70 -37.11
CA GLY A 163 13.79 -6.25 -37.57
C GLY A 163 14.56 -7.32 -38.29
N GLU A 164 14.57 -8.55 -37.75
CA GLU A 164 15.22 -9.70 -38.41
C GLU A 164 14.57 -10.05 -39.77
N ILE A 165 13.25 -9.97 -39.87
CA ILE A 165 12.53 -10.20 -41.14
C ILE A 165 12.89 -9.11 -42.17
N ASP A 166 12.95 -7.85 -41.75
CA ASP A 166 13.28 -6.74 -42.66
C ASP A 166 14.73 -6.85 -43.15
N GLU A 167 15.68 -7.28 -42.30
CA GLU A 167 17.08 -7.54 -42.66
C GLU A 167 17.19 -8.70 -43.69
N LEU A 168 16.54 -9.84 -43.38
CA LEU A 168 16.53 -10.98 -44.30
C LEU A 168 15.87 -10.64 -45.64
N ALA A 169 14.81 -9.85 -45.66
CA ALA A 169 14.18 -9.39 -46.88
C ALA A 169 15.11 -8.46 -47.68
N GLY A 170 15.92 -7.63 -47.03
CA GLY A 170 16.96 -6.82 -47.64
C GLY A 170 18.03 -7.68 -48.31
N GLU A 171 18.59 -8.65 -47.57
CA GLU A 171 19.60 -9.60 -48.12
C GLU A 171 19.09 -10.38 -49.30
N LEU A 172 17.84 -10.83 -49.27
CA LEU A 172 17.22 -11.53 -50.35
C LEU A 172 17.11 -10.67 -51.63
N ARG A 173 16.67 -9.39 -51.45
CA ARG A 173 16.60 -8.43 -52.57
C ARG A 173 17.97 -8.21 -53.22
N GLU A 174 19.01 -7.94 -52.41
CA GLU A 174 20.37 -7.76 -52.90
C GLU A 174 20.89 -9.01 -53.68
N THR A 175 20.52 -10.18 -53.18
CA THR A 175 20.90 -11.44 -53.83
C THR A 175 20.21 -11.63 -55.19
N LEU A 176 18.93 -11.30 -55.26
CA LEU A 176 18.16 -11.33 -56.49
C LEU A 176 18.67 -10.31 -57.49
N ASP A 177 18.98 -9.09 -57.08
CA ASP A 177 19.52 -8.03 -57.95
C ASP A 177 20.89 -8.44 -58.51
N ARG A 178 21.76 -9.03 -57.68
CA ARG A 178 23.05 -9.56 -58.14
C ARG A 178 22.89 -10.70 -59.18
N HIS A 179 21.90 -11.56 -59.01
CA HIS A 179 21.61 -12.61 -59.99
C HIS A 179 21.02 -12.04 -61.28
N ALA A 180 20.12 -11.08 -61.21
CA ALA A 180 19.55 -10.43 -62.38
C ALA A 180 20.61 -9.73 -63.24
N LEU A 181 21.57 -9.03 -62.59
CA LEU A 181 22.71 -8.39 -63.27
C LEU A 181 23.62 -9.40 -63.96
N ARG A 182 23.86 -10.58 -63.37
CA ARG A 182 24.64 -11.64 -64.00
C ARG A 182 23.94 -12.24 -65.23
N LEU A 183 22.64 -12.36 -65.21
CA LEU A 183 21.86 -12.87 -66.33
C LEU A 183 21.73 -11.83 -67.46
N ALA A 184 21.78 -10.57 -67.19
CA ALA A 184 21.73 -9.46 -68.14
C ALA A 184 23.07 -9.15 -68.82
N SER A 185 24.19 -9.69 -68.32
CA SER A 185 25.54 -9.54 -68.97
C SER A 185 25.74 -10.65 -69.98
N PRO A 186 25.65 -10.39 -71.30
CA PRO A 186 25.89 -11.39 -72.29
C PRO A 186 27.37 -11.82 -72.24
N SER A 187 27.61 -13.12 -72.20
CA SER A 187 28.97 -13.71 -72.32
C SER A 187 29.58 -13.24 -73.61
N ALA A 188 30.67 -12.45 -73.48
CA ALA A 188 31.52 -12.05 -74.65
C ALA A 188 32.39 -13.22 -75.10
#